data_0a7e3f6f7ad2d30fedef9afe37b1720a
#
_entry.id   0a7e3f6f7ad2d30fedef9afe37b1720a
#
_cell.length_a   1.000
_cell.length_b   1.000
_cell.length_c   1.000
_cell.angle_alpha   90.00
_cell.angle_beta   90.00
_cell.angle_gamma   90.00
#
_symmetry.space_group_name_H-M   'P 1'
#
loop_
_entity.id
_entity.type
_entity.pdbx_description
1 polymer ?
#
loop_
_entity_poly.entity_id
_entity_poly.type
_entity_poly.pdbx_seq_one_letter_code
_entity_poly.pdbx_strand_id
1 'polypeptide(L)'
;MTASTIAHEKTFCIKKMKLLHTCGAHGEKTKVTVDWMARTCEQQLRDNPRAGVDAILKRTKTKYGLEVSKTEAYRARSLATEVVEGDMKGQYTRFRDYLQAVLDTNPGSRCIVTITELELHPSPNPRFHYMFYYLNASKEGFLNGCRPFIDGCFIKLSTGQQILVATGRDGNNNIFPIAIGIVDKEDKDSCTWFLSQLRACIGEGNKWGTGTFTIIFDRQKGMLNAIQAVFSHSPQRYCLRHIYANFQSAGYRSEELKKHIDNAAYSYTKNGFEVAMNELKKEDEDAWKWLCNIPKETWARHAMDHTCKTDLVVNNLSEVFNKDDTRCEEQANKELCRWIQN
;
A
#
# COMPACT_ATOMS: atom_id res chain seq x y z
N MET A 1 -22.03 40.68 29.28
CA MET A 1 -22.64 40.29 30.55
C MET A 1 -21.64 40.47 31.66
N THR A 2 -21.97 41.17 32.74
CA THR A 2 -21.15 41.27 33.95
C THR A 2 -21.98 40.76 35.12
N ALA A 3 -21.37 39.90 35.92
CA ALA A 3 -21.97 39.31 37.09
C ALA A 3 -20.97 39.33 38.26
N SER A 4 -21.45 39.45 39.50
CA SER A 4 -20.63 39.34 40.69
C SER A 4 -21.46 38.84 41.85
N THR A 5 -20.81 38.36 42.90
CA THR A 5 -21.45 38.04 44.18
C THR A 5 -21.98 39.29 44.87
N ILE A 6 -23.11 39.18 45.55
CA ILE A 6 -23.61 40.23 46.40
C ILE A 6 -22.81 40.21 47.71
N ALA A 7 -22.36 41.40 48.16
CA ALA A 7 -21.60 41.48 49.41
C ALA A 7 -22.42 40.91 50.56
N HIS A 8 -21.83 40.03 51.37
CA HIS A 8 -22.42 39.31 52.50
C HIS A 8 -23.41 38.19 52.17
N GLU A 9 -23.60 37.82 50.86
CA GLU A 9 -24.44 36.72 50.46
C GLU A 9 -23.68 35.74 49.54
N LYS A 10 -24.07 34.45 49.56
CA LYS A 10 -23.55 33.47 48.59
C LYS A 10 -24.23 33.55 47.21
N THR A 11 -25.02 34.57 46.96
CA THR A 11 -25.78 34.75 45.75
C THR A 11 -24.97 35.40 44.68
N PHE A 12 -24.98 34.82 43.46
CA PHE A 12 -24.31 35.34 42.29
C PHE A 12 -25.35 36.10 41.41
N CYS A 13 -25.18 37.39 41.25
CA CYS A 13 -26.14 38.25 40.55
C CYS A 13 -25.57 38.80 39.24
N ILE A 14 -26.37 38.76 38.20
CA ILE A 14 -26.09 39.40 36.91
C ILE A 14 -26.35 40.89 37.03
N LYS A 15 -25.29 41.71 37.03
CA LYS A 15 -25.37 43.16 37.19
C LYS A 15 -25.70 43.89 35.90
N LYS A 16 -25.25 43.33 34.74
CA LYS A 16 -25.48 43.96 33.44
C LYS A 16 -25.53 42.89 32.36
N MET A 17 -26.63 42.88 31.59
CA MET A 17 -26.82 41.96 30.47
C MET A 17 -27.39 42.73 29.27
N LYS A 18 -26.79 42.57 28.11
CA LYS A 18 -27.43 43.00 26.85
C LYS A 18 -28.19 41.79 26.33
N LEU A 19 -29.54 41.92 26.24
CA LEU A 19 -30.43 40.87 25.76
C LEU A 19 -30.30 40.66 24.23
N LEU A 20 -29.98 41.72 23.49
CA LEU A 20 -29.71 41.65 22.06
C LEU A 20 -28.22 41.37 21.82
N HIS A 21 -27.93 40.25 21.22
CA HIS A 21 -26.58 39.89 20.79
C HIS A 21 -26.21 40.75 19.57
N THR A 22 -25.20 41.60 19.70
CA THR A 22 -24.68 42.43 18.62
C THR A 22 -23.44 41.86 17.95
N CYS A 23 -22.94 40.70 18.41
CA CYS A 23 -21.93 39.94 17.67
C CYS A 23 -22.66 39.25 16.51
N GLY A 24 -22.54 39.79 15.32
CA GLY A 24 -23.01 39.12 14.11
C GLY A 24 -22.40 37.74 13.99
N ALA A 25 -23.22 36.77 13.55
CA ALA A 25 -22.77 35.42 13.25
C ALA A 25 -21.80 35.38 12.04
N HIS A 26 -21.45 36.54 11.52
CA HIS A 26 -20.65 36.67 10.30
C HIS A 26 -19.44 37.58 10.52
N GLY A 27 -18.24 37.03 10.41
CA GLY A 27 -17.13 37.78 9.85
C GLY A 27 -15.92 38.12 10.70
N GLU A 28 -15.89 37.89 12.00
CA GLU A 28 -14.59 37.95 12.69
C GLU A 28 -14.03 36.55 12.86
N LYS A 29 -12.74 36.41 12.48
CA LYS A 29 -11.95 35.15 12.56
C LYS A 29 -11.95 34.61 14.00
N THR A 30 -13.02 33.91 14.36
CA THR A 30 -12.98 33.04 15.54
C THR A 30 -11.86 32.05 15.27
N LYS A 31 -10.83 32.02 16.13
CA LYS A 31 -9.73 31.07 16.01
C LYS A 31 -10.29 29.65 16.20
N VAL A 32 -10.65 29.04 15.09
CA VAL A 32 -11.02 27.61 15.08
C VAL A 32 -9.74 26.83 15.27
N THR A 33 -9.66 26.08 16.37
CA THR A 33 -8.53 25.20 16.58
C THR A 33 -8.73 23.86 15.86
N VAL A 34 -7.65 23.28 15.37
CA VAL A 34 -7.67 21.95 14.74
C VAL A 34 -8.26 20.90 15.69
N ASP A 35 -7.96 21.00 16.97
CA ASP A 35 -8.49 20.15 18.06
C ASP A 35 -10.02 20.22 18.19
N TRP A 36 -10.58 21.44 18.16
CA TRP A 36 -12.03 21.62 18.20
C TRP A 36 -12.70 21.02 16.96
N MET A 37 -12.11 21.23 15.79
CA MET A 37 -12.60 20.63 14.54
C MET A 37 -12.53 19.10 14.59
N ALA A 38 -11.43 18.53 15.09
CA ALA A 38 -11.28 17.09 15.22
C ALA A 38 -12.37 16.47 16.09
N ARG A 39 -12.61 17.02 17.27
CA ARG A 39 -13.71 16.57 18.18
C ARG A 39 -15.10 16.73 17.53
N THR A 40 -15.30 17.80 16.75
CA THR A 40 -16.57 18.03 16.07
C THR A 40 -16.81 17.06 14.92
N CYS A 41 -15.74 16.60 14.27
CA CYS A 41 -15.78 15.65 13.15
C CYS A 41 -15.74 14.18 13.60
N GLU A 42 -15.37 13.89 14.85
CA GLU A 42 -15.23 12.55 15.38
C GLU A 42 -16.47 11.69 15.13
N GLN A 43 -17.67 12.17 15.52
CA GLN A 43 -18.90 11.43 15.29
C GLN A 43 -19.19 11.21 13.81
N GLN A 44 -18.89 12.19 12.96
CA GLN A 44 -19.08 12.06 11.51
C GLN A 44 -18.16 10.97 10.92
N LEU A 45 -16.94 10.84 11.45
CA LEU A 45 -16.00 9.81 11.00
C LEU A 45 -16.34 8.43 11.57
N ARG A 46 -16.96 8.36 12.78
CA ARG A 46 -17.51 7.09 13.30
C ARG A 46 -18.66 6.59 12.44
N ASP A 47 -19.57 7.51 12.02
CA ASP A 47 -20.72 7.18 11.18
C ASP A 47 -20.30 6.88 9.73
N ASN A 48 -19.32 7.62 9.22
CA ASN A 48 -18.77 7.47 7.87
C ASN A 48 -17.24 7.67 7.87
N PRO A 49 -16.46 6.61 8.07
CA PRO A 49 -14.99 6.66 8.06
C PRO A 49 -14.39 7.20 6.75
N ARG A 50 -15.17 7.14 5.65
CA ARG A 50 -14.76 7.64 4.33
C ARG A 50 -15.11 9.11 4.08
N ALA A 51 -15.63 9.84 5.08
CA ALA A 51 -15.96 11.24 4.91
C ALA A 51 -14.72 12.05 4.50
N GLY A 52 -14.79 12.66 3.29
CA GLY A 52 -13.71 13.47 2.74
C GLY A 52 -13.60 14.83 3.42
N VAL A 53 -12.49 15.52 3.21
CA VAL A 53 -12.25 16.87 3.76
C VAL A 53 -13.31 17.87 3.32
N ASP A 54 -13.81 17.77 2.09
CA ASP A 54 -14.88 18.66 1.58
C ASP A 54 -16.20 18.48 2.36
N ALA A 55 -16.51 17.27 2.84
CA ALA A 55 -17.66 17.04 3.70
C ALA A 55 -17.50 17.70 5.08
N ILE A 56 -16.27 17.71 5.62
CA ILE A 56 -15.92 18.39 6.86
C ILE A 56 -16.07 19.92 6.69
N LEU A 57 -15.50 20.47 5.62
CA LEU A 57 -15.61 21.89 5.29
C LEU A 57 -17.07 22.34 5.14
N LYS A 58 -17.86 21.56 4.37
CA LYS A 58 -19.29 21.83 4.18
C LYS A 58 -20.05 21.81 5.50
N ARG A 59 -19.82 20.81 6.34
CA ARG A 59 -20.46 20.69 7.66
C ARG A 59 -20.08 21.86 8.58
N THR A 60 -18.79 22.20 8.64
CA THR A 60 -18.28 23.31 9.47
C THR A 60 -18.94 24.64 9.05
N LYS A 61 -19.03 24.89 7.74
CA LYS A 61 -19.68 26.06 7.19
C LYS A 61 -21.22 26.08 7.48
N THR A 62 -21.89 24.94 7.23
CA THR A 62 -23.35 24.85 7.37
C THR A 62 -23.81 24.89 8.81
N LYS A 63 -23.12 24.14 9.71
CA LYS A 63 -23.54 23.97 11.10
C LYS A 63 -23.05 25.10 12.01
N TYR A 64 -21.88 25.64 11.75
CA TYR A 64 -21.24 26.63 12.63
C TYR A 64 -20.97 27.98 11.99
N GLY A 65 -21.26 28.15 10.69
CA GLY A 65 -21.01 29.40 9.94
C GLY A 65 -19.52 29.76 9.80
N LEU A 66 -18.61 28.80 10.03
CA LEU A 66 -17.17 29.05 10.08
C LEU A 66 -16.50 28.64 8.76
N GLU A 67 -15.66 29.52 8.24
CA GLU A 67 -14.78 29.20 7.11
C GLU A 67 -13.40 28.82 7.62
N VAL A 68 -12.96 27.64 7.23
CA VAL A 68 -11.67 27.06 7.61
C VAL A 68 -10.87 26.66 6.36
N SER A 69 -9.58 26.68 6.46
CA SER A 69 -8.72 26.29 5.34
C SER A 69 -8.74 24.78 5.12
N LYS A 70 -8.48 24.36 3.87
CA LYS A 70 -8.31 22.92 3.55
C LYS A 70 -7.24 22.27 4.42
N THR A 71 -6.15 22.96 4.66
CA THR A 71 -5.02 22.44 5.48
C THR A 71 -5.45 22.17 6.91
N GLU A 72 -6.23 23.06 7.53
CA GLU A 72 -6.77 22.85 8.88
C GLU A 72 -7.76 21.69 8.91
N ALA A 73 -8.63 21.59 7.89
CA ALA A 73 -9.58 20.50 7.77
C ALA A 73 -8.87 19.12 7.55
N TYR A 74 -7.78 19.07 6.79
CA TYR A 74 -6.96 17.87 6.67
C TYR A 74 -6.35 17.45 8.00
N ARG A 75 -5.76 18.40 8.75
CA ARG A 75 -5.18 18.13 10.08
C ARG A 75 -6.25 17.68 11.07
N ALA A 76 -7.40 18.30 11.06
CA ALA A 76 -8.52 17.94 11.92
C ALA A 76 -9.06 16.54 11.60
N ARG A 77 -9.16 16.19 10.31
CA ARG A 77 -9.55 14.86 9.88
C ARG A 77 -8.53 13.81 10.34
N SER A 78 -7.23 14.07 10.14
CA SER A 78 -6.17 13.17 10.58
C SER A 78 -6.25 12.90 12.09
N LEU A 79 -6.35 13.96 12.91
CA LEU A 79 -6.46 13.84 14.36
C LEU A 79 -7.75 13.12 14.78
N ALA A 80 -8.88 13.41 14.16
CA ALA A 80 -10.13 12.73 14.44
C ALA A 80 -10.12 11.25 14.03
N THR A 81 -9.47 10.92 12.90
CA THR A 81 -9.25 9.54 12.47
C THR A 81 -8.40 8.78 13.49
N GLU A 82 -7.32 9.40 13.99
CA GLU A 82 -6.47 8.81 15.04
C GLU A 82 -7.26 8.51 16.34
N VAL A 83 -8.18 9.39 16.72
CA VAL A 83 -9.06 9.17 17.88
C VAL A 83 -10.08 8.05 17.61
N VAL A 84 -10.63 7.97 16.40
CA VAL A 84 -11.66 6.97 16.04
C VAL A 84 -11.07 5.59 15.81
N GLU A 85 -9.89 5.49 15.21
CA GLU A 85 -9.21 4.23 14.86
C GLU A 85 -8.23 3.76 15.95
N GLY A 86 -8.02 4.58 16.97
CA GLY A 86 -7.04 4.37 18.04
C GLY A 86 -5.67 4.99 17.74
N ASP A 87 -4.89 5.17 18.78
CA ASP A 87 -3.52 5.67 18.67
C ASP A 87 -2.66 4.62 17.92
N MET A 88 -2.07 5.02 16.83
CA MET A 88 -1.13 4.18 16.05
C MET A 88 0.00 3.60 16.93
N LYS A 89 0.42 4.30 17.99
CA LYS A 89 1.41 3.81 18.96
C LYS A 89 0.84 2.71 19.84
N GLY A 90 -0.44 2.80 20.19
CA GLY A 90 -1.15 1.78 21.00
C GLY A 90 -1.34 0.45 20.25
N GLN A 91 -1.38 0.47 18.92
CA GLN A 91 -1.52 -0.74 18.11
C GLN A 91 -0.33 -1.70 18.28
N TYR A 92 0.88 -1.18 18.48
CA TYR A 92 2.06 -2.01 18.68
C TYR A 92 2.14 -2.65 20.08
N THR A 93 1.38 -2.18 21.07
CA THR A 93 1.46 -2.66 22.45
C THR A 93 1.01 -4.13 22.58
N ARG A 94 -0.01 -4.54 21.82
CA ARG A 94 -0.53 -5.92 21.80
C ARG A 94 -0.09 -6.73 20.57
N PHE A 95 0.71 -6.15 19.74
CA PHE A 95 1.08 -6.77 18.46
C PHE A 95 1.82 -8.09 18.64
N ARG A 96 2.74 -8.15 19.58
CA ARG A 96 3.49 -9.39 19.90
C ARG A 96 2.58 -10.48 20.41
N ASP A 97 1.67 -10.14 21.32
CA ASP A 97 0.71 -11.10 21.90
C ASP A 97 -0.24 -11.63 20.82
N TYR A 98 -0.67 -10.75 19.90
CA TYR A 98 -1.49 -11.13 18.76
C TYR A 98 -0.75 -12.11 17.83
N LEU A 99 0.49 -11.82 17.46
CA LEU A 99 1.28 -12.72 16.60
C LEU A 99 1.53 -14.07 17.29
N GLN A 100 1.72 -14.09 18.62
CA GLN A 100 1.86 -15.33 19.36
C GLN A 100 0.55 -16.14 19.32
N ALA A 101 -0.59 -15.52 19.53
CA ALA A 101 -1.89 -16.17 19.42
C ALA A 101 -2.14 -16.75 18.01
N VAL A 102 -1.72 -16.05 16.96
CA VAL A 102 -1.77 -16.56 15.58
C VAL A 102 -0.90 -17.83 15.43
N LEU A 103 0.32 -17.83 15.95
CA LEU A 103 1.18 -19.01 15.89
C LEU A 103 0.61 -20.20 16.65
N ASP A 104 0.03 -19.95 17.82
CA ASP A 104 -0.57 -20.98 18.68
C ASP A 104 -1.80 -21.64 18.02
N THR A 105 -2.57 -20.83 17.27
CA THR A 105 -3.78 -21.32 16.59
C THR A 105 -3.54 -21.81 15.17
N ASN A 106 -2.37 -21.54 14.58
CA ASN A 106 -2.01 -21.95 13.21
C ASN A 106 -0.63 -22.63 13.17
N PRO A 107 -0.53 -23.89 13.60
CA PRO A 107 0.73 -24.62 13.65
C PRO A 107 1.45 -24.65 12.29
N GLY A 108 2.77 -24.45 12.30
CA GLY A 108 3.59 -24.40 11.09
C GLY A 108 3.64 -23.03 10.41
N SER A 109 2.88 -22.06 10.92
CA SER A 109 2.95 -20.66 10.46
C SER A 109 4.22 -19.98 10.96
N ARG A 110 4.55 -18.81 10.39
CA ARG A 110 5.75 -18.06 10.74
C ARG A 110 5.46 -16.58 10.85
N CYS A 111 5.69 -16.02 12.03
CA CYS A 111 5.62 -14.60 12.31
C CYS A 111 6.96 -14.14 12.87
N ILE A 112 7.60 -13.19 12.21
CA ILE A 112 8.88 -12.64 12.64
C ILE A 112 8.74 -11.14 12.79
N VAL A 113 9.17 -10.61 13.92
CA VAL A 113 9.30 -9.16 14.15
C VAL A 113 10.74 -8.90 14.51
N THR A 114 11.36 -7.98 13.79
CA THR A 114 12.70 -7.48 14.13
C THR A 114 12.61 -6.07 14.68
N ILE A 115 13.51 -5.76 15.58
CA ILE A 115 13.64 -4.44 16.19
C ILE A 115 15.02 -3.89 15.88
N THR A 116 15.13 -2.57 15.76
CA THR A 116 16.42 -1.90 15.64
C THR A 116 16.97 -1.65 17.05
N GLU A 117 18.06 -2.28 17.39
CA GLU A 117 18.85 -1.92 18.57
C GLU A 117 19.81 -0.79 18.18
N LEU A 118 19.74 0.31 18.90
CA LEU A 118 20.76 1.35 18.83
C LEU A 118 21.98 0.82 19.60
N GLU A 119 23.03 0.44 18.88
CA GLU A 119 24.26 -0.18 19.40
C GLU A 119 24.93 0.59 20.55
N LEU A 120 24.68 1.87 20.70
CA LEU A 120 25.33 2.73 21.68
C LEU A 120 24.53 3.01 22.96
N HIS A 121 23.20 2.88 22.91
CA HIS A 121 22.33 3.02 24.09
C HIS A 121 21.09 2.15 23.88
N PRO A 122 20.93 1.05 24.64
CA PRO A 122 19.71 0.27 24.61
C PRO A 122 18.54 1.19 24.99
N SER A 123 17.68 1.47 24.04
CA SER A 123 16.47 2.24 24.29
C SER A 123 15.50 1.35 25.10
N PRO A 124 14.89 1.86 26.17
CA PRO A 124 13.85 1.14 26.86
C PRO A 124 12.62 0.85 25.97
N ASN A 125 12.51 1.53 24.84
CA ASN A 125 11.49 1.32 23.82
C ASN A 125 12.15 0.92 22.49
N PRO A 126 12.29 -0.38 22.21
CA PRO A 126 12.85 -0.85 20.96
C PRO A 126 12.02 -0.35 19.78
N ARG A 127 12.69 0.11 18.73
CA ARG A 127 12.03 0.57 17.50
C ARG A 127 11.74 -0.62 16.61
N PHE A 128 10.48 -0.72 16.13
CA PHE A 128 10.09 -1.68 15.10
C PHE A 128 10.97 -1.47 13.85
N HIS A 129 11.42 -2.57 13.25
CA HIS A 129 12.22 -2.56 12.02
C HIS A 129 11.50 -3.31 10.90
N TYR A 130 11.36 -4.64 11.00
CA TYR A 130 10.69 -5.45 9.99
C TYR A 130 9.68 -6.40 10.63
N MET A 131 8.65 -6.76 9.86
CA MET A 131 7.72 -7.84 10.16
C MET A 131 7.59 -8.75 8.95
N PHE A 132 7.52 -10.04 9.20
CA PHE A 132 7.13 -11.06 8.22
C PHE A 132 6.01 -11.91 8.80
N TYR A 133 4.96 -12.10 8.02
CA TYR A 133 3.78 -12.87 8.40
C TYR A 133 3.44 -13.88 7.30
N TYR A 134 3.19 -15.12 7.70
CA TYR A 134 2.97 -16.23 6.82
C TYR A 134 2.22 -17.35 7.52
N LEU A 135 1.14 -17.83 6.92
CA LEU A 135 0.34 -18.95 7.43
C LEU A 135 0.72 -20.26 6.73
N ASN A 136 0.78 -21.35 7.48
CA ASN A 136 1.00 -22.68 6.90
C ASN A 136 -0.11 -23.07 5.90
N ALA A 137 -1.36 -22.68 6.17
CA ALA A 137 -2.47 -22.86 5.24
C ALA A 137 -2.23 -22.17 3.88
N SER A 138 -1.64 -20.97 3.89
CA SER A 138 -1.24 -20.25 2.66
C SER A 138 -0.16 -21.02 1.89
N LYS A 139 0.80 -21.65 2.58
CA LYS A 139 1.80 -22.51 1.95
C LYS A 139 1.17 -23.70 1.26
N GLU A 140 0.39 -24.46 2.00
CA GLU A 140 -0.24 -25.65 1.49
C GLU A 140 -1.16 -25.32 0.30
N GLY A 141 -1.94 -24.26 0.41
CA GLY A 141 -2.80 -23.76 -0.67
C GLY A 141 -1.98 -23.33 -1.90
N PHE A 142 -0.90 -22.57 -1.69
CA PHE A 142 -0.02 -22.13 -2.78
C PHE A 142 0.67 -23.32 -3.47
N LEU A 143 1.35 -24.17 -2.72
CA LEU A 143 2.11 -25.28 -3.26
C LEU A 143 1.22 -26.34 -3.93
N ASN A 144 -0.02 -26.51 -3.49
CA ASN A 144 -0.94 -27.54 -3.98
C ASN A 144 -2.02 -27.03 -4.93
N GLY A 145 -2.44 -25.78 -4.81
CA GLY A 145 -3.56 -25.21 -5.55
C GLY A 145 -3.20 -24.15 -6.58
N CYS A 146 -2.03 -23.49 -6.43
CA CYS A 146 -1.67 -22.38 -7.29
C CYS A 146 -0.70 -22.79 -8.41
N ARG A 147 -0.61 -21.94 -9.40
CA ARG A 147 0.40 -22.00 -10.46
C ARG A 147 1.78 -21.71 -9.86
N PRO A 148 2.89 -22.24 -10.41
CA PRO A 148 4.25 -21.97 -9.91
C PRO A 148 4.71 -20.54 -10.30
N PHE A 149 3.97 -19.55 -9.82
CA PHE A 149 4.13 -18.14 -10.15
C PHE A 149 3.92 -17.28 -8.91
N ILE A 150 4.88 -16.42 -8.62
CA ILE A 150 4.84 -15.49 -7.50
C ILE A 150 4.75 -14.08 -8.04
N ASP A 151 3.71 -13.40 -7.63
CA ASP A 151 3.43 -12.01 -7.92
C ASP A 151 3.66 -11.19 -6.65
N GLY A 152 4.27 -10.03 -6.75
CA GLY A 152 4.53 -9.20 -5.59
C GLY A 152 4.27 -7.74 -5.84
N CYS A 153 3.80 -7.06 -4.80
CA CYS A 153 3.60 -5.62 -4.84
C CYS A 153 4.12 -4.95 -3.58
N PHE A 154 4.30 -3.64 -3.71
CA PHE A 154 4.62 -2.73 -2.63
C PHE A 154 3.46 -1.78 -2.40
N ILE A 155 3.13 -1.56 -1.15
CA ILE A 155 2.11 -0.60 -0.73
C ILE A 155 2.77 0.33 0.28
N LYS A 156 2.82 1.63 -0.05
CA LYS A 156 3.38 2.63 0.84
C LYS A 156 2.38 3.03 1.91
N LEU A 157 2.79 2.98 3.17
CA LEU A 157 1.96 3.41 4.29
C LEU A 157 2.12 4.92 4.55
N SER A 158 1.09 5.52 5.12
CA SER A 158 1.13 6.93 5.57
C SER A 158 2.20 7.21 6.62
N THR A 159 2.64 6.17 7.34
CA THR A 159 3.77 6.20 8.30
C THR A 159 5.14 6.28 7.64
N GLY A 160 5.22 6.13 6.31
CA GLY A 160 6.47 6.05 5.55
C GLY A 160 7.02 4.63 5.38
N GLN A 161 6.52 3.67 6.15
CA GLN A 161 6.83 2.25 5.99
C GLN A 161 6.20 1.69 4.73
N GLN A 162 6.59 0.47 4.35
CA GLN A 162 6.05 -0.20 3.18
C GLN A 162 5.61 -1.62 3.52
N ILE A 163 4.49 -2.02 2.94
CA ILE A 163 4.01 -3.39 2.97
C ILE A 163 4.49 -4.09 1.70
N LEU A 164 5.14 -5.23 1.88
CA LEU A 164 5.52 -6.18 0.84
C LEU A 164 4.51 -7.32 0.85
N VAL A 165 3.91 -7.61 -0.28
CA VAL A 165 2.96 -8.72 -0.41
C VAL A 165 3.44 -9.68 -1.48
N ALA A 166 3.54 -10.96 -1.13
CA ALA A 166 3.73 -12.04 -2.09
C ALA A 166 2.41 -12.77 -2.31
N THR A 167 2.02 -12.93 -3.56
CA THR A 167 0.80 -13.64 -3.95
C THR A 167 1.10 -14.67 -5.03
N GLY A 168 0.22 -15.66 -5.13
CA GLY A 168 0.16 -16.62 -6.22
C GLY A 168 -1.10 -16.43 -7.06
N ARG A 169 -1.28 -17.34 -8.02
CA ARG A 169 -2.49 -17.43 -8.83
C ARG A 169 -3.05 -18.83 -8.76
N ASP A 170 -4.32 -18.95 -8.40
CA ASP A 170 -5.02 -20.23 -8.46
C ASP A 170 -5.33 -20.66 -9.91
N GLY A 171 -5.97 -21.81 -10.07
CA GLY A 171 -6.36 -22.32 -11.39
C GLY A 171 -7.29 -21.40 -12.17
N ASN A 172 -8.07 -20.57 -11.49
CA ASN A 172 -9.03 -19.61 -12.05
C ASN A 172 -8.44 -18.20 -12.24
N ASN A 173 -7.13 -18.01 -12.03
CA ASN A 173 -6.43 -16.73 -12.03
C ASN A 173 -6.82 -15.78 -10.90
N ASN A 174 -7.48 -16.25 -9.84
CA ASN A 174 -7.70 -15.45 -8.65
C ASN A 174 -6.39 -15.21 -7.90
N ILE A 175 -6.31 -14.08 -7.22
CA ILE A 175 -5.16 -13.74 -6.36
C ILE A 175 -5.21 -14.63 -5.13
N PHE A 176 -4.09 -15.31 -4.85
CA PHE A 176 -3.92 -16.14 -3.68
C PHE A 176 -2.78 -15.57 -2.82
N PRO A 177 -3.07 -15.07 -1.61
CA PRO A 177 -2.05 -14.48 -0.76
C PRO A 177 -1.14 -15.55 -0.17
N ILE A 178 0.19 -15.30 -0.21
CA ILE A 178 1.20 -16.21 0.31
C ILE A 178 1.80 -15.67 1.60
N ALA A 179 2.36 -14.46 1.56
CA ALA A 179 3.06 -13.85 2.69
C ALA A 179 2.97 -12.33 2.64
N ILE A 180 3.13 -11.72 3.81
CA ILE A 180 3.15 -10.25 3.97
C ILE A 180 4.38 -9.87 4.78
N GLY A 181 5.02 -8.77 4.41
CA GLY A 181 6.06 -8.12 5.18
C GLY A 181 5.77 -6.65 5.39
N ILE A 182 6.19 -6.09 6.51
CA ILE A 182 6.26 -4.65 6.74
C ILE A 182 7.73 -4.30 6.90
N VAL A 183 8.19 -3.32 6.13
CA VAL A 183 9.58 -2.87 6.13
C VAL A 183 9.66 -1.34 6.21
N ASP A 184 10.79 -0.82 6.67
CA ASP A 184 10.95 0.63 6.80
C ASP A 184 10.94 1.35 5.45
N LYS A 185 11.56 0.76 4.43
CA LYS A 185 11.67 1.33 3.08
C LYS A 185 11.93 0.25 2.04
N GLU A 186 11.66 0.59 0.79
CA GLU A 186 11.92 -0.27 -0.35
C GLU A 186 13.38 -0.14 -0.82
N ASP A 187 14.24 -0.91 -0.22
CA ASP A 187 15.65 -1.02 -0.63
C ASP A 187 16.06 -2.48 -0.82
N LYS A 188 17.30 -2.68 -1.26
CA LYS A 188 17.86 -4.01 -1.50
C LYS A 188 17.82 -4.89 -0.25
N ASP A 189 18.12 -4.33 0.92
CA ASP A 189 18.26 -5.11 2.16
C ASP A 189 16.90 -5.56 2.67
N SER A 190 15.92 -4.66 2.70
CA SER A 190 14.52 -4.97 3.04
C SER A 190 13.92 -6.02 2.11
N CYS A 191 14.12 -5.85 0.80
CA CYS A 191 13.64 -6.81 -0.21
C CYS A 191 14.33 -8.17 -0.06
N THR A 192 15.65 -8.17 0.14
CA THR A 192 16.43 -9.41 0.34
C THR A 192 15.97 -10.15 1.60
N TRP A 193 15.75 -9.40 2.69
CA TRP A 193 15.25 -9.97 3.93
C TRP A 193 13.87 -10.62 3.74
N PHE A 194 12.91 -9.92 3.14
CA PHE A 194 11.56 -10.43 2.89
C PHE A 194 11.59 -11.69 1.99
N LEU A 195 12.28 -11.61 0.86
CA LEU A 195 12.38 -12.75 -0.06
C LEU A 195 13.10 -13.95 0.56
N SER A 196 14.09 -13.73 1.43
CA SER A 196 14.77 -14.80 2.17
C SER A 196 13.83 -15.52 3.13
N GLN A 197 12.94 -14.75 3.83
CA GLN A 197 11.91 -15.35 4.68
C GLN A 197 10.89 -16.13 3.84
N LEU A 198 10.46 -15.56 2.72
CA LEU A 198 9.53 -16.21 1.79
C LEU A 198 10.12 -17.54 1.27
N ARG A 199 11.37 -17.53 0.78
CA ARG A 199 12.07 -18.73 0.31
C ARG A 199 12.18 -19.79 1.39
N ALA A 200 12.52 -19.40 2.62
CA ALA A 200 12.59 -20.32 3.75
C ALA A 200 11.24 -20.98 4.07
N CYS A 201 10.12 -20.33 3.76
CA CYS A 201 8.78 -20.87 3.95
C CYS A 201 8.33 -21.79 2.81
N ILE A 202 8.45 -21.36 1.56
CA ILE A 202 7.91 -22.10 0.40
C ILE A 202 8.90 -23.10 -0.22
N GLY A 203 10.21 -22.98 0.11
CA GLY A 203 11.27 -23.78 -0.50
C GLY A 203 11.66 -23.30 -1.89
N GLU A 204 12.47 -24.09 -2.58
CA GLU A 204 12.95 -23.79 -3.94
C GLU A 204 12.18 -24.54 -5.03
N GLY A 205 11.48 -25.60 -4.67
CA GLY A 205 10.80 -26.48 -5.61
C GLY A 205 9.28 -26.36 -5.56
N ASN A 206 8.65 -26.72 -6.65
CA ASN A 206 7.20 -26.83 -6.76
C ASN A 206 6.79 -28.22 -7.21
N LYS A 207 5.53 -28.61 -6.94
CA LYS A 207 4.96 -29.91 -7.31
C LYS A 207 4.88 -30.18 -8.82
N TRP A 208 5.03 -29.13 -9.64
CA TRP A 208 4.92 -29.23 -11.09
C TRP A 208 6.22 -29.76 -11.75
N GLY A 209 7.26 -30.08 -10.96
CA GLY A 209 8.51 -30.61 -11.45
C GLY A 209 9.39 -29.62 -12.21
N THR A 210 9.02 -28.34 -12.21
CA THR A 210 9.80 -27.30 -12.89
C THR A 210 10.97 -26.78 -12.07
N GLY A 211 11.05 -27.16 -10.78
CA GLY A 211 12.16 -26.82 -9.87
C GLY A 211 12.17 -25.39 -9.34
N THR A 212 11.50 -24.47 -10.01
CA THR A 212 11.52 -23.03 -9.65
C THR A 212 10.17 -22.38 -9.79
N PHE A 213 10.02 -21.21 -9.19
CA PHE A 213 8.85 -20.32 -9.38
C PHE A 213 9.22 -19.20 -10.34
N THR A 214 8.34 -18.84 -11.27
CA THR A 214 8.50 -17.60 -12.02
C THR A 214 8.05 -16.42 -11.17
N ILE A 215 8.84 -15.36 -11.14
CA ILE A 215 8.61 -14.22 -10.26
C ILE A 215 8.34 -12.97 -11.07
N ILE A 216 7.23 -12.27 -10.78
CA ILE A 216 6.92 -10.95 -11.33
C ILE A 216 6.86 -9.93 -10.21
N PHE A 217 7.67 -8.88 -10.32
CA PHE A 217 7.67 -7.74 -9.42
C PHE A 217 7.85 -6.44 -10.20
N ASP A 218 7.67 -5.33 -9.51
CA ASP A 218 7.99 -4.02 -10.04
C ASP A 218 9.47 -3.94 -10.38
N ARG A 219 9.80 -3.27 -11.49
CA ARG A 219 11.17 -3.15 -11.98
C ARG A 219 11.99 -2.15 -11.16
N GLN A 220 11.92 -2.23 -9.84
CA GLN A 220 12.76 -1.43 -8.97
C GLN A 220 14.12 -2.11 -8.76
N LYS A 221 15.19 -1.31 -8.79
CA LYS A 221 16.57 -1.81 -8.71
C LYS A 221 16.86 -2.62 -7.45
N GLY A 222 16.31 -2.22 -6.30
CA GLY A 222 16.45 -2.95 -5.04
C GLY A 222 15.87 -4.36 -5.11
N MET A 223 14.64 -4.48 -5.64
CA MET A 223 13.94 -5.75 -5.80
C MET A 223 14.62 -6.68 -6.80
N LEU A 224 15.05 -6.17 -7.96
CA LEU A 224 15.76 -6.99 -8.96
C LEU A 224 17.02 -7.61 -8.38
N ASN A 225 17.82 -6.84 -7.64
CA ASN A 225 19.01 -7.33 -6.97
C ASN A 225 18.69 -8.38 -5.89
N ALA A 226 17.60 -8.17 -5.15
CA ALA A 226 17.16 -9.10 -4.12
C ALA A 226 16.67 -10.43 -4.73
N ILE A 227 15.89 -10.40 -5.81
CA ILE A 227 15.46 -11.62 -6.53
C ILE A 227 16.67 -12.38 -7.05
N GLN A 228 17.63 -11.68 -7.67
CA GLN A 228 18.84 -12.32 -8.17
C GLN A 228 19.66 -12.97 -7.05
N ALA A 229 19.70 -12.38 -5.87
CA ALA A 229 20.44 -12.92 -4.72
C ALA A 229 19.71 -14.11 -4.08
N VAL A 230 18.39 -14.07 -3.96
CA VAL A 230 17.60 -15.05 -3.20
C VAL A 230 17.05 -16.16 -4.12
N PHE A 231 16.57 -15.81 -5.30
CA PHE A 231 15.96 -16.72 -6.28
C PHE A 231 16.72 -16.71 -7.61
N SER A 232 18.02 -16.95 -7.56
CA SER A 232 18.97 -16.84 -8.70
C SER A 232 18.58 -17.67 -9.92
N HIS A 233 17.89 -18.80 -9.74
CA HIS A 233 17.48 -19.70 -10.82
C HIS A 233 16.02 -19.50 -11.26
N SER A 234 15.30 -18.59 -10.63
CA SER A 234 13.89 -18.31 -10.95
C SER A 234 13.78 -17.43 -12.19
N PRO A 235 12.98 -17.83 -13.19
CA PRO A 235 12.65 -16.96 -14.30
C PRO A 235 11.99 -15.68 -13.78
N GLN A 236 12.37 -14.55 -14.35
CA GLN A 236 11.83 -13.24 -13.94
C GLN A 236 10.93 -12.69 -15.03
N ARG A 237 9.84 -12.05 -14.63
CA ARG A 237 8.99 -11.23 -15.49
C ARG A 237 8.96 -9.80 -15.00
N TYR A 238 8.91 -8.87 -15.92
CA TYR A 238 8.75 -7.45 -15.63
C TYR A 238 7.32 -7.02 -15.92
N CYS A 239 6.72 -6.33 -14.98
CA CYS A 239 5.38 -5.79 -15.15
C CYS A 239 5.36 -4.78 -16.31
N LEU A 240 4.53 -5.03 -17.32
CA LEU A 240 4.41 -4.18 -18.53
C LEU A 240 4.03 -2.74 -18.18
N ARG A 241 3.20 -2.52 -17.15
CA ARG A 241 2.85 -1.17 -16.68
C ARG A 241 4.08 -0.39 -16.22
N HIS A 242 4.97 -1.04 -15.48
CA HIS A 242 6.20 -0.40 -15.00
C HIS A 242 7.20 -0.18 -16.14
N ILE A 243 7.24 -1.09 -17.12
CA ILE A 243 7.99 -0.85 -18.37
C ILE A 243 7.44 0.40 -19.04
N TYR A 244 6.12 0.51 -19.19
CA TYR A 244 5.47 1.66 -19.83
C TYR A 244 5.67 2.96 -19.05
N ALA A 245 5.55 2.93 -17.72
CA ALA A 245 5.82 4.10 -16.87
C ALA A 245 7.26 4.60 -17.01
N ASN A 246 8.23 3.69 -17.07
CA ASN A 246 9.64 4.03 -17.33
C ASN A 246 9.85 4.57 -18.74
N PHE A 247 9.16 4.01 -19.73
CA PHE A 247 9.16 4.46 -21.11
C PHE A 247 8.63 5.89 -21.23
N GLN A 248 7.51 6.19 -20.58
CA GLN A 248 6.97 7.55 -20.50
C GLN A 248 7.93 8.54 -19.81
N SER A 249 8.59 8.08 -18.75
CA SER A 249 9.59 8.88 -18.02
C SER A 249 10.84 9.16 -18.86
N ALA A 250 11.17 8.27 -19.80
CA ALA A 250 12.24 8.47 -20.79
C ALA A 250 11.84 9.43 -21.91
N GLY A 251 10.59 9.93 -21.93
CA GLY A 251 10.13 10.93 -22.88
C GLY A 251 9.13 10.41 -23.95
N TYR A 252 8.90 9.11 -24.03
CA TYR A 252 8.04 8.47 -25.02
C TYR A 252 6.59 8.37 -24.51
N ARG A 253 5.71 9.29 -24.93
CA ARG A 253 4.35 9.44 -24.34
C ARG A 253 3.19 9.26 -25.32
N SER A 254 3.47 8.88 -26.59
CA SER A 254 2.43 8.68 -27.61
C SER A 254 1.57 7.44 -27.31
N GLU A 255 0.26 7.53 -27.55
CA GLU A 255 -0.65 6.39 -27.45
C GLU A 255 -0.40 5.35 -28.56
N GLU A 256 0.09 5.77 -29.73
CA GLU A 256 0.49 4.89 -30.83
C GLU A 256 1.69 4.02 -30.39
N LEU A 257 2.72 4.63 -29.78
CA LEU A 257 3.86 3.88 -29.26
C LEU A 257 3.41 2.87 -28.20
N LYS A 258 2.50 3.26 -27.31
CA LYS A 258 1.92 2.34 -26.32
C LYS A 258 1.22 1.15 -26.97
N LYS A 259 0.41 1.41 -28.00
CA LYS A 259 -0.30 0.36 -28.76
C LYS A 259 0.67 -0.63 -29.39
N HIS A 260 1.79 -0.17 -29.95
CA HIS A 260 2.81 -1.06 -30.50
C HIS A 260 3.50 -1.90 -29.42
N ILE A 261 3.78 -1.32 -28.25
CA ILE A 261 4.34 -2.05 -27.11
C ILE A 261 3.34 -3.10 -26.63
N ASP A 262 2.05 -2.75 -26.47
CA ASP A 262 1.01 -3.69 -26.05
C ASP A 262 0.88 -4.83 -27.07
N ASN A 263 0.83 -4.53 -28.37
CA ASN A 263 0.78 -5.55 -29.43
C ASN A 263 1.99 -6.50 -29.39
N ALA A 264 3.18 -5.97 -29.12
CA ALA A 264 4.38 -6.79 -28.97
C ALA A 264 4.31 -7.66 -27.72
N ALA A 265 3.94 -7.08 -26.57
CA ALA A 265 3.89 -7.77 -25.29
C ALA A 265 2.85 -8.90 -25.26
N TYR A 266 1.65 -8.65 -25.83
CA TYR A 266 0.54 -9.60 -25.83
C TYR A 266 0.58 -10.60 -26.99
N SER A 267 1.52 -10.49 -27.94
CA SER A 267 1.65 -11.44 -29.03
C SER A 267 2.07 -12.82 -28.54
N TYR A 268 1.31 -13.86 -28.95
CA TYR A 268 1.66 -15.26 -28.70
C TYR A 268 2.64 -15.84 -29.71
N THR A 269 2.91 -15.14 -30.80
CA THR A 269 3.78 -15.63 -31.87
C THR A 269 4.99 -14.73 -32.08
N LYS A 270 6.13 -15.33 -32.44
CA LYS A 270 7.33 -14.58 -32.80
C LYS A 270 7.08 -13.60 -33.95
N ASN A 271 6.33 -14.03 -34.97
CA ASN A 271 6.02 -13.17 -36.12
C ASN A 271 5.17 -11.95 -35.67
N GLY A 272 4.14 -12.14 -34.88
CA GLY A 272 3.32 -11.03 -34.36
C GLY A 272 4.13 -10.04 -33.54
N PHE A 273 5.04 -10.53 -32.71
CA PHE A 273 5.99 -9.69 -31.97
C PHE A 273 6.89 -8.88 -32.91
N GLU A 274 7.50 -9.52 -33.89
CA GLU A 274 8.39 -8.86 -34.87
C GLU A 274 7.65 -7.79 -35.67
N VAL A 275 6.41 -8.06 -36.11
CA VAL A 275 5.57 -7.06 -36.80
C VAL A 275 5.35 -5.84 -35.90
N ALA A 276 4.91 -6.04 -34.66
CA ALA A 276 4.67 -4.93 -33.71
C ALA A 276 5.95 -4.14 -33.41
N MET A 277 7.08 -4.80 -33.24
CA MET A 277 8.39 -4.15 -33.04
C MET A 277 8.86 -3.38 -34.29
N ASN A 278 8.57 -3.88 -35.49
CA ASN A 278 8.88 -3.16 -36.69
C ASN A 278 8.01 -1.92 -36.89
N GLU A 279 6.73 -1.97 -36.53
CA GLU A 279 5.86 -0.79 -36.55
C GLU A 279 6.34 0.25 -35.52
N LEU A 280 6.71 -0.17 -34.31
CA LEU A 280 7.33 0.71 -33.31
C LEU A 280 8.59 1.38 -33.84
N LYS A 281 9.46 0.64 -34.56
CA LYS A 281 10.69 1.17 -35.14
C LYS A 281 10.43 2.19 -36.24
N LYS A 282 9.39 2.00 -37.05
CA LYS A 282 8.99 2.95 -38.09
C LYS A 282 8.46 4.25 -37.52
N GLU A 283 7.72 4.16 -36.43
CA GLU A 283 7.13 5.29 -35.72
C GLU A 283 8.20 6.10 -34.99
N ASP A 284 9.05 5.41 -34.19
CA ASP A 284 10.13 6.02 -33.41
C ASP A 284 11.28 5.01 -33.19
N GLU A 285 12.41 5.23 -33.89
CA GLU A 285 13.57 4.34 -33.81
C GLU A 285 14.25 4.38 -32.42
N ASP A 286 14.25 5.52 -31.76
CA ASP A 286 14.89 5.65 -30.42
C ASP A 286 14.04 5.01 -29.34
N ALA A 287 12.71 5.12 -29.44
CA ALA A 287 11.76 4.38 -28.60
C ALA A 287 11.95 2.87 -28.79
N TRP A 288 12.10 2.40 -30.02
CA TRP A 288 12.38 1.00 -30.32
C TRP A 288 13.72 0.55 -29.71
N LYS A 289 14.82 1.32 -29.87
CA LYS A 289 16.12 1.03 -29.25
C LYS A 289 16.02 0.93 -27.72
N TRP A 290 15.27 1.85 -27.12
CA TRP A 290 15.04 1.84 -25.66
C TRP A 290 14.38 0.53 -25.21
N LEU A 291 13.35 0.10 -25.92
CA LEU A 291 12.62 -1.14 -25.59
C LEU A 291 13.47 -2.39 -25.84
N CYS A 292 14.32 -2.39 -26.87
CA CYS A 292 15.23 -3.49 -27.18
C CYS A 292 16.28 -3.73 -26.08
N ASN A 293 16.57 -2.75 -25.21
CA ASN A 293 17.45 -2.94 -24.05
C ASN A 293 16.81 -3.79 -22.94
N ILE A 294 15.53 -4.11 -23.05
CA ILE A 294 14.82 -4.97 -22.10
C ILE A 294 14.72 -6.37 -22.72
N PRO A 295 15.25 -7.41 -22.05
CA PRO A 295 15.17 -8.79 -22.55
C PRO A 295 13.71 -9.18 -22.81
N LYS A 296 13.38 -9.56 -24.03
CA LYS A 296 11.99 -9.88 -24.43
C LYS A 296 11.41 -11.06 -23.63
N GLU A 297 12.25 -11.96 -23.16
CA GLU A 297 11.91 -13.10 -22.33
C GLU A 297 11.25 -12.68 -21.01
N THR A 298 11.46 -11.41 -20.58
CA THR A 298 10.91 -10.89 -19.34
C THR A 298 9.56 -10.23 -19.48
N TRP A 299 9.11 -9.86 -20.72
CA TRP A 299 7.89 -9.07 -20.89
C TRP A 299 7.03 -9.44 -22.10
N ALA A 300 7.56 -10.20 -23.08
CA ALA A 300 6.81 -10.57 -24.29
C ALA A 300 6.32 -12.02 -24.22
N ARG A 301 5.01 -12.24 -24.34
CA ARG A 301 4.36 -13.55 -24.19
C ARG A 301 4.97 -14.65 -25.02
N HIS A 302 5.33 -14.39 -26.28
CA HIS A 302 5.90 -15.39 -27.15
C HIS A 302 7.27 -15.93 -26.71
N ALA A 303 7.97 -15.18 -25.88
CA ALA A 303 9.33 -15.48 -25.44
C ALA A 303 9.43 -15.84 -23.95
N MET A 304 8.37 -15.65 -23.18
CA MET A 304 8.35 -15.94 -21.73
C MET A 304 8.50 -17.42 -21.43
N ASP A 305 9.01 -17.69 -20.23
CA ASP A 305 8.96 -19.03 -19.65
C ASP A 305 7.51 -19.48 -19.42
N HIS A 306 7.14 -20.63 -19.97
CA HIS A 306 5.79 -21.20 -19.88
C HIS A 306 5.64 -22.20 -18.72
N THR A 307 6.69 -22.50 -17.99
CA THR A 307 6.67 -23.44 -16.85
C THR A 307 5.77 -22.94 -15.71
N CYS A 308 5.62 -21.63 -15.60
CA CYS A 308 4.74 -20.97 -14.62
C CYS A 308 3.22 -21.12 -14.90
N LYS A 309 2.83 -21.70 -16.03
CA LYS A 309 1.42 -21.94 -16.41
C LYS A 309 0.53 -20.68 -16.42
N THR A 310 1.11 -19.51 -16.64
CA THR A 310 0.40 -18.24 -16.78
C THR A 310 1.03 -17.36 -17.86
N ASP A 311 0.19 -16.63 -18.57
CA ASP A 311 0.57 -15.68 -19.63
C ASP A 311 0.50 -14.22 -19.16
N LEU A 312 0.41 -13.99 -17.85
CA LEU A 312 0.35 -12.66 -17.27
C LEU A 312 1.61 -11.85 -17.56
N VAL A 313 1.41 -10.65 -18.10
CA VAL A 313 2.45 -9.63 -18.38
C VAL A 313 2.36 -8.42 -17.46
N VAL A 314 1.33 -8.35 -16.62
CA VAL A 314 1.09 -7.28 -15.66
C VAL A 314 0.95 -7.82 -14.26
N ASN A 315 1.38 -7.04 -13.29
CA ASN A 315 1.12 -7.28 -11.88
C ASN A 315 -0.24 -6.67 -11.53
N ASN A 316 -1.27 -7.52 -11.34
CA ASN A 316 -2.65 -7.05 -11.13
C ASN A 316 -2.92 -6.56 -9.71
N LEU A 317 -2.08 -6.88 -8.71
CA LEU A 317 -2.25 -6.34 -7.35
C LEU A 317 -2.11 -4.83 -7.33
N SER A 318 -1.14 -4.30 -8.08
CA SER A 318 -0.99 -2.86 -8.23
C SER A 318 -2.19 -2.21 -8.93
N GLU A 319 -2.97 -2.94 -9.73
CA GLU A 319 -4.19 -2.40 -10.37
C GLU A 319 -5.36 -2.24 -9.41
N VAL A 320 -5.53 -3.17 -8.49
CA VAL A 320 -6.58 -3.08 -7.46
C VAL A 320 -6.27 -1.96 -6.48
N PHE A 321 -4.99 -1.74 -6.20
CA PHE A 321 -4.54 -0.77 -5.19
C PHE A 321 -4.23 0.62 -5.75
N ASN A 322 -3.89 0.78 -7.03
CA ASN A 322 -3.47 2.07 -7.62
C ASN A 322 -4.60 2.85 -8.35
N LYS A 323 -5.84 2.38 -8.35
CA LYS A 323 -6.95 3.08 -9.05
C LYS A 323 -7.40 4.38 -8.39
N ASP A 324 -7.02 4.63 -7.14
CA ASP A 324 -7.31 5.88 -6.43
C ASP A 324 -6.20 6.19 -5.42
N ASP A 325 -5.31 7.13 -5.74
CA ASP A 325 -4.08 7.48 -4.99
C ASP A 325 -4.25 7.80 -3.48
N THR A 326 -5.46 8.08 -3.02
CA THR A 326 -5.76 8.34 -1.60
C THR A 326 -6.72 7.32 -0.97
N ARG A 327 -7.51 6.60 -1.78
CA ARG A 327 -8.46 5.58 -1.30
C ARG A 327 -7.80 4.22 -1.14
N CYS A 328 -6.74 3.96 -1.88
CA CYS A 328 -6.08 2.66 -1.91
C CYS A 328 -5.29 2.35 -0.64
N GLU A 329 -4.63 3.34 -0.03
CA GLU A 329 -3.90 3.12 1.23
C GLU A 329 -4.83 2.72 2.37
N GLU A 330 -5.99 3.40 2.52
CA GLU A 330 -6.99 3.03 3.54
C GLU A 330 -7.68 1.70 3.23
N GLN A 331 -7.94 1.40 1.96
CA GLN A 331 -8.62 0.17 1.56
C GLN A 331 -7.66 -1.03 1.61
N ALA A 332 -6.41 -0.85 1.21
CA ALA A 332 -5.36 -1.85 1.35
C ALA A 332 -5.09 -2.19 2.82
N ASN A 333 -5.01 -1.18 3.68
CA ASN A 333 -4.87 -1.39 5.13
C ASN A 333 -6.09 -2.12 5.72
N LYS A 334 -7.32 -1.76 5.30
CA LYS A 334 -8.55 -2.42 5.79
C LYS A 334 -8.72 -3.83 5.23
N GLU A 335 -8.40 -4.06 3.96
CA GLU A 335 -8.45 -5.41 3.37
C GLU A 335 -7.32 -6.27 3.89
N LEU A 336 -6.12 -5.72 4.08
CA LEU A 336 -5.01 -6.40 4.72
C LEU A 336 -5.34 -6.75 6.19
N CYS A 337 -5.91 -5.82 6.95
CA CYS A 337 -6.39 -6.07 8.31
C CYS A 337 -7.52 -7.10 8.33
N ARG A 338 -8.48 -7.04 7.41
CA ARG A 338 -9.52 -8.07 7.28
C ARG A 338 -8.94 -9.42 6.90
N TRP A 339 -7.96 -9.42 6.01
CA TRP A 339 -7.31 -10.65 5.57
C TRP A 339 -6.43 -11.27 6.67
N ILE A 340 -5.83 -10.44 7.54
CA ILE A 340 -5.11 -10.90 8.74
C ILE A 340 -6.08 -11.37 9.83
N GLN A 341 -7.32 -10.84 9.86
CA GLN A 341 -8.34 -11.15 10.88
C GLN A 341 -9.26 -12.32 10.50
N ASN A 342 -9.36 -12.70 9.23
CA ASN A 342 -10.11 -13.86 8.72
C ASN A 342 -9.19 -15.06 8.45
#